data_0546cc8f19816a95c7e879565500d211
#
_entry.id   0546cc8f19816a95c7e879565500d211
#
_cell.length_a   1.000
_cell.length_b   1.000
_cell.length_c   1.000
_cell.angle_alpha   90.00
_cell.angle_beta   90.00
_cell.angle_gamma   90.00
#
_symmetry.space_group_name_H-M   'P 1'
#
loop_
_entity.id
_entity.type
_entity.pdbx_description
1 polymer ?
#
loop_
_entity_poly.entity_id
_entity_poly.type
_entity_poly.pdbx_seq_one_letter_code
_entity_poly.pdbx_strand_id
1 'polypeptide(L)'
;LNLASGTVQLDLFSGVTVVIEGEAEFEVLSSMEMAVDLGKVQARVPEPAQGFRIHTAGGEVVDLGTEFALDVTREYTDISVINGKVEWYSPMEPMDTLTGGESVRHTIGEGSTRVAFEPESHTLVGDRVQELSSQRFTKEDRWLAHSEELARDGRLLAYFPMTRSGHWQRVLRDETT
;
A
#
# COMPACT_ATOMS: atom_id res chain seq x y z
N LEU A 1 -9.68 7.27 -7.63
CA LEU A 1 -9.24 6.07 -8.36
C LEU A 1 -10.23 4.96 -8.12
N ASN A 2 -10.54 4.17 -9.16
CA ASN A 2 -11.45 3.03 -9.05
C ASN A 2 -10.72 1.77 -9.51
N LEU A 3 -10.76 0.75 -8.67
CA LEU A 3 -10.24 -0.58 -8.93
C LEU A 3 -11.43 -1.54 -9.04
N ALA A 4 -11.76 -2.00 -10.24
CA ALA A 4 -12.91 -2.88 -10.47
C ALA A 4 -12.70 -4.30 -9.91
N SER A 5 -11.46 -4.80 -9.90
CA SER A 5 -11.08 -6.08 -9.30
C SER A 5 -9.55 -6.23 -9.26
N GLY A 6 -9.07 -7.15 -8.44
CA GLY A 6 -7.64 -7.47 -8.30
C GLY A 6 -7.00 -6.76 -7.11
N THR A 7 -5.68 -6.61 -7.17
CA THR A 7 -4.90 -6.04 -6.05
C THR A 7 -3.92 -5.01 -6.59
N VAL A 8 -3.81 -3.87 -5.95
CA VAL A 8 -2.82 -2.84 -6.23
C VAL A 8 -1.96 -2.58 -5.01
N GLN A 9 -0.66 -2.44 -5.22
CA GLN A 9 0.27 -1.94 -4.20
C GLN A 9 0.70 -0.52 -4.55
N LEU A 10 0.63 0.34 -3.56
CA LEU A 10 1.11 1.72 -3.60
C LEU A 10 2.30 1.86 -2.64
N ASP A 11 3.43 2.30 -3.16
CA ASP A 11 4.58 2.68 -2.34
C ASP A 11 4.66 4.20 -2.33
N LEU A 12 4.30 4.83 -1.21
CA LEU A 12 4.28 6.28 -1.08
C LEU A 12 5.68 6.85 -0.80
N PHE A 13 5.91 8.11 -1.14
CA PHE A 13 7.21 8.76 -0.91
C PHE A 13 7.60 8.87 0.56
N SER A 14 6.65 8.79 1.48
CA SER A 14 6.88 8.70 2.93
C SER A 14 7.49 7.37 3.37
N GLY A 15 7.48 6.35 2.51
CA GLY A 15 7.86 4.98 2.83
C GLY A 15 6.68 4.10 3.25
N VAL A 16 5.48 4.64 3.32
CA VAL A 16 4.26 3.86 3.57
C VAL A 16 3.98 2.95 2.39
N THR A 17 3.73 1.68 2.67
CA THR A 17 3.22 0.72 1.68
C THR A 17 1.76 0.45 1.96
N VAL A 18 0.91 0.64 0.96
CA VAL A 18 -0.52 0.36 1.02
C VAL A 18 -0.87 -0.68 -0.03
N VAL A 19 -1.57 -1.73 0.38
CA VAL A 19 -2.14 -2.73 -0.54
C VAL A 19 -3.65 -2.61 -0.48
N ILE A 20 -4.27 -2.53 -1.64
CA ILE A 20 -5.71 -2.38 -1.81
C ILE A 20 -6.23 -3.53 -2.64
N GLU A 21 -7.26 -4.20 -2.17
CA GLU A 21 -7.85 -5.38 -2.81
C GLU A 21 -9.34 -5.19 -3.08
N GLY A 22 -9.78 -5.80 -4.17
CA GLY A 22 -11.15 -6.01 -4.52
C GLY A 22 -11.73 -4.95 -5.43
N GLU A 23 -13.04 -4.78 -5.37
CA GLU A 23 -13.67 -3.56 -5.84
C GLU A 23 -13.33 -2.46 -4.83
N ALA A 24 -12.65 -1.38 -5.29
CA ALA A 24 -12.22 -0.32 -4.40
C ALA A 24 -12.33 1.06 -5.03
N GLU A 25 -12.71 2.04 -4.20
CA GLU A 25 -12.74 3.46 -4.52
C GLU A 25 -11.85 4.19 -3.52
N PHE A 26 -10.79 4.85 -4.01
CA PHE A 26 -9.81 5.50 -3.15
C PHE A 26 -9.12 6.67 -3.83
N GLU A 27 -8.53 7.55 -3.04
CA GLU A 27 -7.74 8.70 -3.51
C GLU A 27 -6.47 8.86 -2.66
N VAL A 28 -5.34 9.09 -3.31
CA VAL A 28 -4.09 9.47 -2.64
C VAL A 28 -4.04 10.99 -2.59
N LEU A 29 -4.21 11.56 -1.40
CA LEU A 29 -4.26 13.01 -1.18
C LEU A 29 -2.86 13.59 -1.04
N SER A 30 -1.97 12.86 -0.39
CA SER A 30 -0.56 13.22 -0.21
C SER A 30 0.29 11.97 0.04
N SER A 31 1.59 12.14 0.30
CA SER A 31 2.45 11.04 0.76
C SER A 31 2.10 10.54 2.17
N MET A 32 1.28 11.27 2.91
CA MET A 32 0.89 11.00 4.30
C MET A 32 -0.61 10.87 4.50
N GLU A 33 -1.40 10.98 3.42
CA GLU A 33 -2.86 10.98 3.53
C GLU A 33 -3.50 10.30 2.32
N MET A 34 -4.54 9.52 2.57
CA MET A 34 -5.41 8.98 1.53
C MET A 34 -6.86 8.94 2.01
N ALA A 35 -7.79 8.89 1.06
CA ALA A 35 -9.19 8.64 1.30
C ALA A 35 -9.57 7.28 0.73
N VAL A 36 -10.44 6.56 1.41
CA VAL A 36 -10.99 5.27 0.99
C VAL A 36 -12.50 5.28 1.22
N ASP A 37 -13.24 5.18 0.12
CA ASP A 37 -14.71 5.15 0.15
C ASP A 37 -15.26 3.73 0.11
N LEU A 38 -14.49 2.80 -0.48
CA LEU A 38 -14.83 1.38 -0.61
C LEU A 38 -13.57 0.55 -0.78
N GLY A 39 -13.54 -0.67 -0.21
CA GLY A 39 -12.54 -1.69 -0.47
C GLY A 39 -11.76 -2.13 0.77
N LYS A 40 -10.95 -3.16 0.56
CA LYS A 40 -10.05 -3.68 1.60
C LYS A 40 -8.68 -3.07 1.43
N VAL A 41 -8.17 -2.47 2.50
CA VAL A 41 -6.90 -1.76 2.53
C VAL A 41 -6.06 -2.32 3.65
N GLN A 42 -4.81 -2.59 3.39
CA GLN A 42 -3.82 -2.85 4.42
C GLN A 42 -2.66 -1.88 4.25
N ALA A 43 -2.27 -1.23 5.33
CA ALA A 43 -1.18 -0.29 5.37
C ALA A 43 -0.07 -0.78 6.31
N ARG A 44 1.17 -0.64 5.83
CA ARG A 44 2.36 -0.76 6.65
C ARG A 44 3.05 0.60 6.69
N VAL A 45 3.14 1.15 7.89
CA VAL A 45 3.69 2.49 8.12
C VAL A 45 5.01 2.36 8.88
N PRO A 46 6.15 2.72 8.26
CA PRO A 46 7.43 2.74 8.94
C PRO A 46 7.51 3.90 9.94
N GLU A 47 8.35 3.77 10.95
CA GLU A 47 8.53 4.73 12.03
C GLU A 47 8.69 6.20 11.57
N PRO A 48 9.45 6.51 10.49
CA PRO A 48 9.57 7.88 10.01
C PRO A 48 8.28 8.46 9.40
N ALA A 49 7.29 7.62 9.09
CA ALA A 49 6.01 8.02 8.49
C ALA A 49 4.83 7.95 9.48
N GLN A 50 5.11 7.90 10.79
CA GLN A 50 4.07 7.98 11.82
C GLN A 50 3.18 9.21 11.61
N GLY A 51 1.89 9.06 11.85
CA GLY A 51 0.88 10.07 11.58
C GLY A 51 0.27 9.97 10.17
N PHE A 52 0.55 8.87 9.44
CA PHE A 52 -0.17 8.56 8.21
C PHE A 52 -1.67 8.42 8.47
N ARG A 53 -2.49 8.96 7.57
CA ARG A 53 -3.94 9.08 7.76
C ARG A 53 -4.71 8.41 6.65
N ILE A 54 -5.78 7.72 7.04
CA ILE A 54 -6.78 7.21 6.09
C ILE A 54 -8.14 7.78 6.49
N HIS A 55 -8.74 8.56 5.58
CA HIS A 55 -10.08 9.10 5.72
C HIS A 55 -11.10 8.11 5.14
N THR A 56 -12.18 7.88 5.85
CA THR A 56 -13.33 7.09 5.40
C THR A 56 -14.63 7.87 5.64
N ALA A 57 -15.76 7.39 5.10
CA ALA A 57 -17.06 8.00 5.37
C ALA A 57 -17.45 7.97 6.86
N GLY A 58 -16.93 7.00 7.65
CA GLY A 58 -17.19 6.85 9.07
C GLY A 58 -16.28 7.67 9.98
N GLY A 59 -15.13 8.10 9.48
CA GLY A 59 -14.13 8.80 10.29
C GLY A 59 -12.71 8.71 9.72
N GLU A 60 -11.74 8.91 10.59
CA GLU A 60 -10.32 8.96 10.24
C GLU A 60 -9.50 8.00 11.11
N VAL A 61 -8.63 7.22 10.49
CA VAL A 61 -7.60 6.42 11.15
C VAL A 61 -6.28 7.17 11.08
N VAL A 62 -5.64 7.37 12.22
CA VAL A 62 -4.30 7.95 12.34
C VAL A 62 -3.33 6.88 12.84
N ASP A 63 -2.30 6.63 12.08
CA ASP A 63 -1.27 5.66 12.40
C ASP A 63 -0.25 6.19 13.42
N LEU A 64 0.19 5.32 14.33
CA LEU A 64 1.26 5.59 15.29
C LEU A 64 2.49 4.67 15.12
N GLY A 65 2.78 4.23 13.88
CA GLY A 65 3.87 3.29 13.58
C GLY A 65 3.40 1.84 13.56
N THR A 66 2.56 1.49 12.58
CA THR A 66 1.74 0.29 12.62
C THR A 66 1.71 -0.49 11.31
N GLU A 67 1.21 -1.71 11.44
CA GLU A 67 0.60 -2.47 10.37
C GLU A 67 -0.88 -2.69 10.73
N PHE A 68 -1.78 -2.20 9.90
CA PHE A 68 -3.22 -2.26 10.13
C PHE A 68 -3.98 -2.49 8.84
N ALA A 69 -5.22 -2.95 8.97
CA ALA A 69 -6.12 -3.22 7.86
C ALA A 69 -7.47 -2.52 8.07
N LEU A 70 -8.07 -2.11 6.96
CA LEU A 70 -9.43 -1.58 6.89
C LEU A 70 -10.25 -2.39 5.90
N ASP A 71 -11.50 -2.69 6.26
CA ASP A 71 -12.53 -3.13 5.32
C ASP A 71 -13.62 -2.05 5.30
N VAL A 72 -13.60 -1.25 4.24
CA VAL A 72 -14.46 -0.08 4.09
C VAL A 72 -15.61 -0.41 3.17
N THR A 73 -16.81 -0.30 3.69
CA THR A 73 -18.05 -0.43 2.94
C THR A 73 -18.85 0.88 3.03
N ARG A 74 -19.99 0.95 2.34
CA ARG A 74 -20.89 2.10 2.43
C ARG A 74 -21.66 2.17 3.75
N GLU A 75 -21.66 1.09 4.54
CA GLU A 75 -22.43 0.97 5.79
C GLU A 75 -21.52 0.98 7.02
N TYR A 76 -20.34 0.40 6.90
CA TYR A 76 -19.41 0.28 8.02
C TYR A 76 -17.93 0.36 7.57
N THR A 77 -17.09 0.63 8.53
CA THR A 77 -15.63 0.51 8.44
C THR A 77 -15.14 -0.44 9.53
N ASP A 78 -14.52 -1.56 9.15
CA ASP A 78 -13.78 -2.42 10.07
C ASP A 78 -12.34 -1.95 10.13
N ILE A 79 -11.83 -1.78 11.33
CA ILE A 79 -10.45 -1.37 11.61
C ILE A 79 -9.79 -2.47 12.41
N SER A 80 -8.73 -3.06 11.89
CA SER A 80 -7.99 -4.15 12.54
C SER A 80 -6.51 -3.79 12.66
N VAL A 81 -5.98 -3.80 13.87
CA VAL A 81 -4.56 -3.52 14.11
C VAL A 81 -3.80 -4.83 14.19
N ILE A 82 -2.89 -5.04 13.24
CA ILE A 82 -2.05 -6.25 13.18
C ILE A 82 -0.88 -6.09 14.15
N ASN A 83 -0.22 -4.94 14.10
CA ASN A 83 0.91 -4.63 14.98
C ASN A 83 0.99 -3.13 15.23
N GLY A 84 1.33 -2.70 16.45
CA GLY A 84 1.49 -1.30 16.85
C GLY A 84 0.21 -0.68 17.39
N LYS A 85 -0.09 0.57 17.04
CA LYS A 85 -1.25 1.33 17.54
C LYS A 85 -1.83 2.25 16.48
N VAL A 86 -3.14 2.37 16.42
CA VAL A 86 -3.84 3.40 15.65
C VAL A 86 -4.81 4.16 16.52
N GLU A 87 -5.09 5.40 16.16
CA GLU A 87 -6.17 6.20 16.73
C GLU A 87 -7.31 6.27 15.71
N TRP A 88 -8.53 6.03 16.19
CA TRP A 88 -9.76 6.17 15.43
C TRP A 88 -10.50 7.41 15.86
N TYR A 89 -10.78 8.29 14.93
CA TYR A 89 -11.53 9.52 15.12
C TYR A 89 -12.86 9.43 14.37
N SER A 90 -13.96 9.31 15.11
CA SER A 90 -15.32 9.36 14.58
C SER A 90 -15.99 10.69 14.95
N PRO A 91 -16.83 11.27 14.07
CA PRO A 91 -17.57 12.49 14.39
C PRO A 91 -18.55 12.36 15.56
N MET A 92 -18.95 11.12 15.86
CA MET A 92 -20.03 10.83 16.84
C MET A 92 -19.53 10.31 18.19
N GLU A 93 -18.26 9.94 18.28
CA GLU A 93 -17.70 9.29 19.47
C GLU A 93 -16.36 9.93 19.86
N PRO A 94 -15.97 9.85 21.13
CA PRO A 94 -14.62 10.18 21.55
C PRO A 94 -13.60 9.35 20.79
N MET A 95 -12.40 9.91 20.57
CA MET A 95 -11.26 9.20 19.98
C MET A 95 -11.02 7.88 20.73
N ASP A 96 -10.85 6.81 19.96
CA ASP A 96 -10.49 5.47 20.45
C ASP A 96 -9.09 5.08 19.99
N THR A 97 -8.36 4.38 20.85
CA THR A 97 -7.02 3.86 20.52
C THR A 97 -7.10 2.34 20.44
N LEU A 98 -6.70 1.80 19.29
CA LEU A 98 -6.60 0.35 19.08
C LEU A 98 -5.13 -0.05 19.10
N THR A 99 -4.88 -1.22 19.68
CA THR A 99 -3.55 -1.85 19.75
C THR A 99 -3.52 -3.18 18.99
N GLY A 100 -2.31 -3.69 18.73
CA GLY A 100 -2.13 -4.96 18.00
C GLY A 100 -3.00 -6.10 18.54
N GLY A 101 -3.72 -6.77 17.65
CA GLY A 101 -4.69 -7.82 17.96
C GLY A 101 -6.10 -7.32 18.29
N GLU A 102 -6.37 -6.02 18.17
CA GLU A 102 -7.71 -5.46 18.37
C GLU A 102 -8.37 -5.12 17.04
N SER A 103 -9.70 -5.27 17.02
CA SER A 103 -10.54 -4.88 15.88
C SER A 103 -11.81 -4.18 16.36
N VAL A 104 -12.22 -3.18 15.59
CA VAL A 104 -13.44 -2.40 15.80
C VAL A 104 -14.19 -2.30 14.49
N ARG A 105 -15.51 -2.49 14.55
CA ARG A 105 -16.46 -2.11 13.51
C ARG A 105 -17.11 -0.79 13.87
N HIS A 106 -16.97 0.19 13.00
CA HIS A 106 -17.72 1.42 13.07
C HIS A 106 -18.85 1.39 12.03
N THR A 107 -20.10 1.35 12.49
CA THR A 107 -21.30 1.42 11.64
C THR A 107 -21.73 2.86 11.53
N ILE A 108 -21.91 3.37 10.31
CA ILE A 108 -22.27 4.76 10.06
C ILE A 108 -23.66 5.04 10.67
N GLY A 109 -23.71 6.01 11.58
CA GLY A 109 -24.93 6.40 12.28
C GLY A 109 -25.26 5.59 13.54
N GLU A 110 -24.54 4.52 13.84
CA GLU A 110 -24.77 3.67 15.03
C GLU A 110 -23.62 3.72 16.04
N GLY A 111 -22.37 3.98 15.53
CA GLY A 111 -21.16 4.03 16.37
C GLY A 111 -20.29 2.78 16.27
N SER A 112 -19.34 2.65 17.22
CA SER A 112 -18.28 1.67 17.19
C SER A 112 -18.54 0.50 18.13
N THR A 113 -18.22 -0.72 17.68
CA THR A 113 -18.33 -1.96 18.47
C THR A 113 -17.06 -2.78 18.31
N ARG A 114 -16.50 -3.30 19.41
CA ARG A 114 -15.38 -4.23 19.37
C ARG A 114 -15.81 -5.54 18.70
N VAL A 115 -15.03 -6.00 17.74
CA VAL A 115 -15.23 -7.27 17.02
C VAL A 115 -14.03 -8.18 17.21
N ALA A 116 -14.19 -9.47 16.90
CA ALA A 116 -13.08 -10.40 16.99
C ALA A 116 -12.00 -10.05 15.95
N PHE A 117 -10.74 -10.03 16.38
CA PHE A 117 -9.62 -9.91 15.45
C PHE A 117 -9.42 -11.27 14.74
N GLU A 118 -9.46 -11.25 13.41
CA GLU A 118 -9.26 -12.44 12.59
C GLU A 118 -7.93 -12.33 11.83
N PRO A 119 -6.83 -12.90 12.37
CA PRO A 119 -5.51 -12.74 11.74
C PRO A 119 -5.45 -13.32 10.32
N GLU A 120 -6.20 -14.39 10.05
CA GLU A 120 -6.19 -15.06 8.73
C GLU A 120 -6.75 -14.18 7.60
N SER A 121 -7.67 -13.26 7.92
CA SER A 121 -8.22 -12.32 6.94
C SER A 121 -7.23 -11.21 6.57
N HIS A 122 -6.15 -11.03 7.32
CA HIS A 122 -5.14 -9.97 7.16
C HIS A 122 -3.77 -10.49 6.70
N THR A 123 -3.61 -11.79 6.50
CA THR A 123 -2.35 -12.42 6.07
C THR A 123 -1.97 -12.05 4.62
N LEU A 124 -2.89 -11.44 3.88
CA LEU A 124 -2.78 -11.18 2.46
C LEU A 124 -1.65 -10.22 2.07
N VAL A 125 -1.22 -9.32 2.94
CA VAL A 125 -0.23 -8.30 2.54
C VAL A 125 1.21 -8.80 2.67
N GLY A 126 1.54 -9.53 3.71
CA GLY A 126 2.88 -10.13 3.84
C GLY A 126 3.18 -11.04 2.64
N ASP A 127 2.26 -11.95 2.35
CA ASP A 127 2.40 -12.90 1.26
C ASP A 127 2.26 -12.22 -0.13
N ARG A 128 1.34 -11.28 -0.28
CA ARG A 128 1.13 -10.53 -1.54
C ARG A 128 2.25 -9.54 -1.83
N VAL A 129 2.78 -8.84 -0.82
CA VAL A 129 3.96 -7.97 -1.00
C VAL A 129 5.16 -8.82 -1.43
N GLN A 130 5.31 -10.02 -0.89
CA GLN A 130 6.38 -10.93 -1.25
C GLN A 130 6.17 -11.52 -2.66
N GLU A 131 4.93 -11.85 -3.03
CA GLU A 131 4.56 -12.31 -4.36
C GLU A 131 4.73 -11.22 -5.43
N LEU A 132 4.26 -10.00 -5.16
CA LEU A 132 4.42 -8.84 -6.05
C LEU A 132 5.88 -8.41 -6.16
N SER A 133 6.66 -8.50 -5.07
CA SER A 133 8.10 -8.28 -5.08
C SER A 133 8.81 -9.32 -5.93
N SER A 134 8.43 -10.60 -5.81
CA SER A 134 8.95 -11.70 -6.63
C SER A 134 8.60 -11.52 -8.11
N GLN A 135 7.41 -11.02 -8.42
CA GLN A 135 7.01 -10.68 -9.79
C GLN A 135 7.75 -9.47 -10.36
N ARG A 136 8.13 -8.50 -9.53
CA ARG A 136 9.00 -7.38 -9.94
C ARG A 136 10.38 -7.90 -10.34
N PHE A 137 11.01 -8.74 -9.52
CA PHE A 137 12.30 -9.36 -9.84
C PHE A 137 12.23 -10.12 -11.18
N THR A 138 11.18 -10.92 -11.41
CA THR A 138 11.02 -11.66 -12.67
C THR A 138 10.82 -10.75 -13.88
N LYS A 139 10.20 -9.56 -13.72
CA LYS A 139 10.05 -8.59 -14.80
C LYS A 139 11.37 -7.87 -15.08
N GLU A 140 12.12 -7.54 -14.05
CA GLU A 140 13.44 -6.92 -14.15
C GLU A 140 14.45 -7.89 -14.78
N ASP A 141 14.47 -9.16 -14.37
CA ASP A 141 15.30 -10.21 -14.97
C ASP A 141 14.97 -10.43 -16.45
N ARG A 142 13.68 -10.48 -16.82
CA ARG A 142 13.28 -10.56 -18.24
C ARG A 142 13.69 -9.33 -19.04
N TRP A 143 13.57 -8.15 -18.45
CA TRP A 143 13.97 -6.91 -19.09
C TRP A 143 15.48 -6.87 -19.28
N LEU A 144 16.27 -7.28 -18.28
CA LEU A 144 17.73 -7.37 -18.37
C LEU A 144 18.16 -8.37 -19.46
N ALA A 145 17.57 -9.56 -19.49
CA ALA A 145 17.85 -10.56 -20.51
C ALA A 145 17.54 -10.04 -21.93
N HIS A 146 16.38 -9.37 -22.09
CA HIS A 146 16.00 -8.78 -23.38
C HIS A 146 16.91 -7.58 -23.76
N SER A 147 17.34 -6.81 -22.78
CA SER A 147 18.29 -5.73 -22.96
C SER A 147 19.64 -6.20 -23.45
N GLU A 148 20.15 -7.31 -22.91
CA GLU A 148 21.40 -7.95 -23.38
C GLU A 148 21.26 -8.50 -24.81
N GLU A 149 20.11 -9.03 -25.16
CA GLU A 149 19.84 -9.50 -26.53
C GLU A 149 19.80 -8.34 -27.52
N LEU A 150 19.14 -7.24 -27.16
CA LEU A 150 19.12 -6.02 -27.96
C LEU A 150 20.51 -5.41 -28.14
N ALA A 151 21.33 -5.36 -27.08
CA ALA A 151 22.69 -4.83 -27.17
C ALA A 151 23.58 -5.60 -28.15
N ARG A 152 23.26 -6.88 -28.43
CA ARG A 152 23.98 -7.74 -29.38
C ARG A 152 23.43 -7.66 -30.82
N ASP A 153 22.32 -6.95 -31.05
CA ASP A 153 21.74 -6.81 -32.39
C ASP A 153 22.58 -5.83 -33.23
N GLY A 154 23.39 -6.36 -34.13
CA GLY A 154 24.27 -5.58 -35.01
C GLY A 154 23.55 -4.61 -35.96
N ARG A 155 22.23 -4.55 -35.92
CA ARG A 155 21.41 -3.57 -36.67
C ARG A 155 21.15 -2.31 -35.85
N LEU A 156 21.41 -2.32 -34.53
CA LEU A 156 21.29 -1.14 -33.68
C LEU A 156 22.51 -0.23 -33.85
N LEU A 157 22.24 1.05 -34.05
CA LEU A 157 23.27 2.08 -34.12
C LEU A 157 23.76 2.52 -32.74
N ALA A 158 22.85 2.50 -31.74
CA ALA A 158 23.16 2.82 -30.35
C ALA A 158 22.11 2.22 -29.44
N TYR A 159 22.50 1.75 -28.25
CA TYR A 159 21.62 1.23 -27.21
C TYR A 159 21.99 1.81 -25.84
N PHE A 160 21.04 2.49 -25.21
CA PHE A 160 21.21 3.12 -23.90
C PHE A 160 20.30 2.43 -22.88
N PRO A 161 20.71 1.35 -22.24
CA PRO A 161 19.93 0.71 -21.20
C PRO A 161 19.79 1.65 -20.01
N MET A 162 18.56 2.01 -19.64
CA MET A 162 18.28 2.80 -18.44
C MET A 162 18.43 1.95 -17.17
N THR A 163 19.60 1.36 -16.95
CA THR A 163 19.91 0.61 -15.74
C THR A 163 20.36 1.56 -14.63
N ARG A 164 19.92 1.31 -13.39
CA ARG A 164 20.50 1.94 -12.19
C ARG A 164 21.92 1.44 -11.97
N SER A 165 22.89 2.06 -12.59
CA SER A 165 24.27 1.95 -12.10
C SER A 165 24.38 2.81 -10.84
N GLY A 166 24.78 2.20 -9.72
CA GLY A 166 24.89 2.87 -8.43
C GLY A 166 25.66 4.19 -8.50
N HIS A 167 25.19 5.19 -7.72
CA HIS A 167 25.68 6.57 -7.63
C HIS A 167 25.47 7.44 -8.88
N TRP A 168 24.43 8.26 -8.86
CA TRP A 168 24.23 9.59 -9.47
C TRP A 168 25.15 9.98 -10.66
N GLN A 169 25.46 9.07 -11.55
CA GLN A 169 26.15 9.44 -12.79
C GLN A 169 25.14 9.69 -13.89
N ARG A 170 24.96 10.96 -14.26
CA ARG A 170 24.19 11.42 -15.42
C ARG A 170 24.91 11.14 -16.75
N VAL A 171 25.58 10.01 -16.87
CA VAL A 171 26.30 9.65 -18.08
C VAL A 171 25.64 8.45 -18.71
N LEU A 172 24.97 8.66 -19.83
CA LEU A 172 24.53 7.57 -20.70
C LEU A 172 25.76 7.04 -21.42
N ARG A 173 26.03 5.75 -21.34
CA ARG A 173 27.06 5.08 -22.13
C ARG A 173 26.40 4.30 -23.24
N ASP A 174 26.97 4.37 -24.42
CA ASP A 174 26.60 3.50 -25.54
C ASP A 174 27.25 2.14 -25.33
N GLU A 175 26.45 1.08 -25.28
CA GLU A 175 26.88 -0.31 -25.03
C GLU A 175 27.01 -1.12 -26.34
N THR A 176 26.96 -0.46 -27.49
CA THR A 176 27.02 -1.13 -28.81
C THR A 176 28.43 -1.24 -29.40
N THR A 177 29.50 -0.89 -28.66
CA THR A 177 30.92 -1.01 -29.07
C THR A 177 31.65 -2.09 -28.30
#